data_265369cd64470c814c0bbf8f2d45b411
#
_entry.id   265369cd64470c814c0bbf8f2d45b411
#
_cell.length_a   1.000
_cell.length_b   1.000
_cell.length_c   1.000
_cell.angle_alpha   90.00
_cell.angle_beta   90.00
_cell.angle_gamma   90.00
#
_symmetry.space_group_name_H-M   'P 1'
#
loop_
_entity.id
_entity.type
_entity.pdbx_description
1 polymer ?
#
loop_
_entity_poly.entity_id
_entity_poly.type
_entity_poly.pdbx_seq_one_letter_code
_entity_poly.pdbx_strand_id
1 'polypeptide(L)'
;TNPEWVIDTNVLISAALSARGAPGRLVQLVLERSALVFSQPTFDELKTRLYRPKFDPYISLELREAVLHDLSAAARWVEIGEPSRYCRDRNDDMFIETALAAQVGVLVSGDQDLLQAPAIPGLRILNPQQALAEALA
;
A
#
# COMPACT_ATOMS: atom_id res chain seq x y z
N THR A 1 -1.19 21.19 -0.91
CA THR A 1 -1.59 19.89 -1.44
C THR A 1 -1.34 18.80 -0.43
N ASN A 2 -2.29 17.91 -0.26
CA ASN A 2 -2.12 16.78 0.62
C ASN A 2 -1.17 15.75 0.00
N PRO A 3 -0.31 15.13 0.80
CA PRO A 3 0.55 14.07 0.28
C PRO A 3 -0.27 12.87 -0.18
N GLU A 4 0.29 12.13 -1.15
CA GLU A 4 -0.29 10.90 -1.63
C GLU A 4 0.66 9.75 -1.34
N TRP A 5 0.10 8.56 -1.12
CA TRP A 5 0.86 7.42 -0.65
C TRP A 5 0.53 6.17 -1.47
N VAL A 6 1.56 5.42 -1.84
CA VAL A 6 1.40 4.03 -2.28
C VAL A 6 1.77 3.14 -1.11
N ILE A 7 0.89 2.21 -0.77
CA ILE A 7 1.08 1.31 0.37
C ILE A 7 0.98 -0.12 -0.13
N ASP A 8 1.98 -0.94 0.19
CA ASP A 8 1.99 -2.30 -0.32
C ASP A 8 0.92 -3.17 0.35
N THR A 9 0.66 -4.31 -0.27
CA THR A 9 -0.41 -5.22 0.12
C THR A 9 -0.30 -5.68 1.56
N ASN A 10 0.90 -6.07 2.02
CA ASN A 10 1.05 -6.62 3.37
C ASN A 10 0.77 -5.59 4.44
N VAL A 11 1.13 -4.34 4.20
CA VAL A 11 0.82 -3.24 5.12
C VAL A 11 -0.68 -3.00 5.19
N LEU A 12 -1.37 -3.01 4.04
CA LEU A 12 -2.82 -2.83 4.00
C LEU A 12 -3.56 -3.98 4.70
N ILE A 13 -3.10 -5.23 4.50
CA ILE A 13 -3.67 -6.38 5.20
C ILE A 13 -3.45 -6.26 6.71
N SER A 14 -2.24 -5.91 7.14
CA SER A 14 -1.97 -5.71 8.56
C SER A 14 -2.86 -4.63 9.15
N ALA A 15 -3.13 -3.56 8.41
CA ALA A 15 -4.05 -2.50 8.84
C ALA A 15 -5.48 -3.04 8.99
N ALA A 16 -5.93 -3.88 8.08
CA ALA A 16 -7.28 -4.47 8.14
C ALA A 16 -7.44 -5.43 9.32
N LEU A 17 -6.36 -6.14 9.69
CA LEU A 17 -6.41 -7.10 10.78
C LEU A 17 -6.27 -6.45 12.17
N SER A 18 -5.63 -5.29 12.26
CA SER A 18 -5.43 -4.61 13.54
C SER A 18 -5.35 -3.09 13.33
N ALA A 19 -6.31 -2.38 13.90
CA ALA A 19 -6.33 -0.91 13.83
C ALA A 19 -5.33 -0.25 14.78
N ARG A 20 -4.76 -0.99 15.72
CA ARG A 20 -3.91 -0.41 16.78
C ARG A 20 -2.45 -0.31 16.41
N GLY A 21 -1.96 -1.16 15.53
CA GLY A 21 -0.57 -1.15 15.12
C GLY A 21 -0.24 0.00 14.18
N ALA A 22 1.04 0.18 13.87
CA ALA A 22 1.49 1.25 12.98
C ALA A 22 0.81 1.20 11.61
N PRO A 23 0.66 0.02 10.97
CA PRO A 23 -0.06 -0.03 9.69
C PRO A 23 -1.49 0.48 9.78
N GLY A 24 -2.26 0.05 10.79
CA GLY A 24 -3.64 0.48 10.95
C GLY A 24 -3.78 1.98 11.20
N ARG A 25 -2.93 2.51 12.05
CA ARG A 25 -2.92 3.94 12.35
C ARG A 25 -2.52 4.78 11.13
N LEU A 26 -1.53 4.30 10.38
CA LEU A 26 -1.10 4.97 9.16
C LEU A 26 -2.21 5.03 8.12
N VAL A 27 -2.84 3.88 7.84
CA VAL A 27 -3.90 3.82 6.82
C VAL A 27 -5.07 4.74 7.22
N GLN A 28 -5.44 4.76 8.50
CA GLN A 28 -6.49 5.66 8.98
C GLN A 28 -6.14 7.13 8.71
N LEU A 29 -4.91 7.54 9.03
CA LEU A 29 -4.47 8.92 8.77
C LEU A 29 -4.44 9.25 7.29
N VAL A 30 -3.97 8.31 6.46
CA VAL A 30 -3.92 8.51 5.00
C VAL A 30 -5.34 8.71 4.44
N LEU A 31 -6.28 7.89 4.87
CA LEU A 31 -7.67 8.02 4.41
C LEU A 31 -8.34 9.30 4.89
N GLU A 32 -7.97 9.81 6.06
CA GLU A 32 -8.54 11.03 6.61
C GLU A 32 -7.93 12.30 6.04
N ARG A 33 -6.62 12.31 5.74
CA ARG A 33 -5.86 13.54 5.48
C ARG A 33 -5.15 13.58 4.15
N SER A 34 -5.07 12.45 3.47
CA SER A 34 -4.25 12.27 2.28
C SER A 34 -4.99 11.46 1.25
N ALA A 35 -4.29 10.98 0.25
CA ALA A 35 -4.85 10.05 -0.73
C ALA A 35 -4.01 8.80 -0.82
N LEU A 36 -4.69 7.66 -0.87
CA LEU A 36 -4.11 6.38 -1.19
C LEU A 36 -4.15 6.20 -2.70
N VAL A 37 -3.08 5.65 -3.28
CA VAL A 37 -2.99 5.45 -4.73
C VAL A 37 -2.94 3.97 -5.06
N PHE A 38 -3.78 3.54 -5.99
CA PHE A 38 -3.79 2.20 -6.54
C PHE A 38 -3.59 2.22 -8.05
N SER A 39 -3.00 1.14 -8.55
CA SER A 39 -3.19 0.67 -9.92
C SER A 39 -4.02 -0.60 -9.88
N GLN A 40 -4.55 -1.04 -11.00
CA GLN A 40 -5.34 -2.27 -11.02
C GLN A 40 -4.53 -3.48 -10.53
N PRO A 41 -3.27 -3.70 -10.97
CA PRO A 41 -2.49 -4.82 -10.47
C PRO A 41 -2.26 -4.80 -8.95
N THR A 42 -2.00 -3.63 -8.35
CA THR A 42 -1.77 -3.56 -6.90
C THR A 42 -3.05 -3.82 -6.13
N PHE A 43 -4.18 -3.33 -6.61
CA PHE A 43 -5.46 -3.60 -5.97
C PHE A 43 -5.86 -5.07 -6.09
N ASP A 44 -5.66 -5.68 -7.27
CA ASP A 44 -5.97 -7.09 -7.49
C ASP A 44 -5.15 -8.00 -6.57
N GLU A 45 -3.89 -7.65 -6.32
CA GLU A 45 -3.08 -8.39 -5.37
C GLU A 45 -3.65 -8.30 -3.96
N LEU A 46 -4.04 -7.10 -3.53
CA LEU A 46 -4.67 -6.92 -2.22
C LEU A 46 -5.92 -7.79 -2.09
N LYS A 47 -6.79 -7.74 -3.09
CA LYS A 47 -8.02 -8.53 -3.10
C LYS A 47 -7.72 -10.02 -3.01
N THR A 48 -6.82 -10.51 -3.84
CA THR A 48 -6.46 -11.94 -3.87
C THR A 48 -5.89 -12.39 -2.54
N ARG A 49 -4.97 -11.63 -1.97
CA ARG A 49 -4.31 -12.01 -0.71
C ARG A 49 -5.22 -11.88 0.49
N LEU A 50 -6.08 -10.86 0.53
CA LEU A 50 -6.98 -10.64 1.66
C LEU A 50 -7.98 -11.80 1.82
N TYR A 51 -8.33 -12.48 0.73
CA TYR A 51 -9.27 -13.61 0.75
C TYR A 51 -8.61 -14.96 1.02
N ARG A 52 -7.30 -15.00 1.32
CA ARG A 52 -6.64 -16.27 1.64
C ARG A 52 -7.23 -16.88 2.91
N PRO A 53 -7.43 -18.23 2.93
CA PRO A 53 -8.05 -18.90 4.07
C PRO A 53 -7.35 -18.69 5.42
N LYS A 54 -6.05 -18.40 5.41
CA LYS A 54 -5.31 -18.16 6.66
C LYS A 54 -5.85 -16.96 7.44
N PHE A 55 -6.59 -16.07 6.79
CA PHE A 55 -7.16 -14.90 7.45
C PHE A 55 -8.59 -15.13 7.95
N ASP A 56 -9.21 -16.28 7.63
CA ASP A 56 -10.59 -16.56 8.04
C ASP A 56 -10.86 -16.42 9.54
N PRO A 57 -9.95 -16.85 10.44
CA PRO A 57 -10.18 -16.67 11.87
C PRO A 57 -10.15 -15.21 12.33
N TYR A 58 -9.58 -14.31 11.53
CA TYR A 58 -9.28 -12.95 11.99
C TYR A 58 -10.16 -11.88 11.37
N ILE A 59 -10.77 -12.14 10.21
CA ILE A 59 -11.54 -11.12 9.50
C ILE A 59 -12.69 -11.81 8.74
N SER A 60 -13.92 -11.32 8.93
CA SER A 60 -15.09 -11.85 8.24
C SER A 60 -15.07 -11.50 6.75
N LEU A 61 -15.83 -12.26 5.95
CA LEU A 61 -15.98 -11.95 4.53
C LEU A 61 -16.64 -10.59 4.32
N GLU A 62 -17.63 -10.27 5.14
CA GLU A 62 -18.32 -8.97 5.06
C GLU A 62 -17.38 -7.81 5.32
N LEU A 63 -16.50 -7.94 6.31
CA LEU A 63 -15.53 -6.90 6.60
C LEU A 63 -14.49 -6.77 5.50
N ARG A 64 -14.07 -7.88 4.88
CA ARG A 64 -13.15 -7.84 3.73
C ARG A 64 -13.76 -7.06 2.58
N GLU A 65 -15.02 -7.31 2.26
CA GLU A 65 -15.73 -6.58 1.21
C GLU A 65 -15.82 -5.10 1.52
N ALA A 66 -16.14 -4.75 2.77
CA ALA A 66 -16.22 -3.37 3.21
C ALA A 66 -14.88 -2.64 3.09
N VAL A 67 -13.80 -3.29 3.52
CA VAL A 67 -12.44 -2.73 3.44
C VAL A 67 -12.07 -2.47 1.98
N LEU A 68 -12.27 -3.45 1.10
CA LEU A 68 -11.95 -3.28 -0.31
C LEU A 68 -12.78 -2.19 -0.97
N HIS A 69 -14.07 -2.12 -0.63
CA HIS A 69 -14.94 -1.07 -1.15
C HIS A 69 -14.46 0.31 -0.70
N ASP A 70 -14.19 0.47 0.58
CA ASP A 70 -13.78 1.76 1.13
C ASP A 70 -12.44 2.23 0.57
N LEU A 71 -11.47 1.31 0.48
CA LEU A 71 -10.15 1.64 -0.07
C LEU A 71 -10.26 2.01 -1.55
N SER A 72 -11.02 1.25 -2.34
CA SER A 72 -11.13 1.51 -3.77
C SER A 72 -11.85 2.83 -4.05
N ALA A 73 -12.87 3.16 -3.25
CA ALA A 73 -13.64 4.37 -3.42
C ALA A 73 -12.85 5.62 -3.01
N ALA A 74 -11.99 5.51 -2.00
CA ALA A 74 -11.21 6.63 -1.50
C ALA A 74 -9.91 6.86 -2.28
N ALA A 75 -9.46 5.89 -3.07
CA ALA A 75 -8.17 5.93 -3.73
C ALA A 75 -8.17 6.75 -5.01
N ARG A 76 -7.02 7.31 -5.34
CA ARG A 76 -6.72 7.77 -6.69
C ARG A 76 -6.15 6.60 -7.49
N TRP A 77 -6.61 6.42 -8.70
CA TRP A 77 -6.21 5.31 -9.57
C TRP A 77 -5.30 5.78 -10.68
N VAL A 78 -4.25 5.01 -10.94
CA VAL A 78 -3.33 5.26 -12.05
C VAL A 78 -3.16 3.98 -12.86
N GLU A 79 -2.79 4.14 -14.13
CA GLU A 79 -2.46 3.01 -15.00
C GLU A 79 -0.96 2.81 -15.03
N ILE A 80 -0.54 1.54 -15.02
CA ILE A 80 0.87 1.18 -15.20
C ILE A 80 0.99 0.24 -16.39
N GLY A 81 2.13 0.34 -17.09
CA GLY A 81 2.44 -0.56 -18.18
C GLY A 81 3.22 -1.79 -17.70
N GLU A 82 4.04 -2.35 -18.58
CA GLU A 82 4.92 -3.45 -18.21
C GLU A 82 5.93 -2.96 -17.17
N PRO A 83 6.02 -3.62 -16.00
CA PRO A 83 6.94 -3.17 -14.96
C PRO A 83 8.40 -3.33 -15.36
N SER A 84 9.21 -2.31 -15.10
CA SER A 84 10.66 -2.42 -15.14
C SER A 84 11.13 -3.19 -13.92
N ARG A 85 12.36 -3.72 -13.95
CA ARG A 85 12.88 -4.46 -12.82
C ARG A 85 13.62 -3.55 -11.86
N TYR A 86 13.02 -3.35 -10.68
CA TYR A 86 13.62 -2.58 -9.59
C TYR A 86 13.98 -3.47 -8.41
N CYS A 87 13.30 -4.61 -8.22
CA CYS A 87 13.46 -5.49 -7.07
C CYS A 87 13.72 -6.92 -7.52
N ARG A 88 14.20 -7.75 -6.59
CA ARG A 88 14.37 -9.19 -6.84
C ARG A 88 13.04 -9.87 -7.09
N ASP A 89 11.99 -9.47 -6.36
CA ASP A 89 10.64 -9.97 -6.57
C ASP A 89 9.91 -9.05 -7.55
N ARG A 90 9.55 -9.59 -8.71
CA ARG A 90 8.87 -8.82 -9.75
C ARG A 90 7.49 -8.34 -9.33
N ASN A 91 6.84 -9.03 -8.38
CA ASN A 91 5.55 -8.58 -7.88
C ASN A 91 5.67 -7.25 -7.12
N ASP A 92 6.83 -7.00 -6.52
CA ASP A 92 7.07 -5.73 -5.82
C ASP A 92 7.29 -4.55 -6.79
N ASP A 93 7.74 -4.83 -8.01
CA ASP A 93 7.98 -3.78 -9.01
C ASP A 93 6.70 -3.03 -9.36
N MET A 94 5.53 -3.67 -9.28
CA MET A 94 4.27 -2.98 -9.59
C MET A 94 3.96 -1.85 -8.62
N PHE A 95 4.40 -1.94 -7.37
CA PHE A 95 4.23 -0.85 -6.40
C PHE A 95 5.11 0.34 -6.74
N ILE A 96 6.36 0.08 -7.14
CA ILE A 96 7.27 1.13 -7.59
C ILE A 96 6.71 1.79 -8.86
N GLU A 97 6.27 1.00 -9.84
CA GLU A 97 5.70 1.53 -11.07
C GLU A 97 4.44 2.37 -10.79
N THR A 98 3.61 1.93 -9.85
CA THR A 98 2.43 2.69 -9.45
C THR A 98 2.83 4.06 -8.86
N ALA A 99 3.81 4.08 -7.96
CA ALA A 99 4.29 5.32 -7.37
C ALA A 99 4.87 6.26 -8.42
N LEU A 100 5.65 5.74 -9.34
CA LEU A 100 6.24 6.55 -10.41
C LEU A 100 5.17 7.10 -11.36
N ALA A 101 4.21 6.26 -11.76
CA ALA A 101 3.12 6.68 -12.65
C ALA A 101 2.25 7.76 -11.99
N ALA A 102 2.04 7.67 -10.70
CA ALA A 102 1.25 8.63 -9.95
C ALA A 102 2.04 9.88 -9.54
N GLN A 103 3.35 9.87 -9.76
CA GLN A 103 4.26 10.92 -9.28
C GLN A 103 4.19 11.08 -7.76
N VAL A 104 4.09 9.96 -7.05
CA VAL A 104 4.05 9.90 -5.59
C VAL A 104 5.46 9.69 -5.06
N GLY A 105 5.83 10.47 -4.06
CA GLY A 105 7.18 10.45 -3.51
C GLY A 105 7.42 9.42 -2.43
N VAL A 106 6.40 8.68 -1.99
CA VAL A 106 6.52 7.72 -0.88
C VAL A 106 5.81 6.43 -1.19
N LEU A 107 6.53 5.33 -1.03
CA LEU A 107 6.00 3.96 -1.03
C LEU A 107 6.22 3.37 0.35
N VAL A 108 5.16 2.83 0.96
CA VAL A 108 5.24 2.22 2.28
C VAL A 108 5.23 0.70 2.15
N SER A 109 6.23 0.05 2.75
CA SER A 109 6.37 -1.39 2.71
C SER A 109 7.07 -1.92 3.95
N GLY A 110 6.72 -3.14 4.36
CA GLY A 110 7.48 -3.90 5.35
C GLY A 110 8.42 -4.91 4.72
N ASP A 111 8.42 -5.01 3.39
CA ASP A 111 9.20 -6.01 2.66
C ASP A 111 10.65 -5.55 2.49
N GLN A 112 11.59 -6.40 2.90
CA GLN A 112 13.02 -6.08 2.81
C GLN A 112 13.49 -5.92 1.36
N ASP A 113 12.89 -6.65 0.41
CA ASP A 113 13.27 -6.50 -0.99
C ASP A 113 12.94 -5.11 -1.52
N LEU A 114 11.81 -4.55 -1.11
CA LEU A 114 11.46 -3.17 -1.45
C LEU A 114 12.32 -2.16 -0.69
N LEU A 115 12.48 -2.35 0.63
CA LEU A 115 13.25 -1.43 1.46
C LEU A 115 14.73 -1.38 1.06
N GLN A 116 15.26 -2.47 0.49
CA GLN A 116 16.64 -2.59 0.04
C GLN A 116 16.82 -2.41 -1.46
N ALA A 117 15.76 -2.04 -2.18
CA ALA A 117 15.82 -1.81 -3.63
C ALA A 117 16.81 -0.67 -3.93
N PRO A 118 17.45 -0.67 -5.12
CA PRO A 118 18.30 0.43 -5.52
C PRO A 118 17.57 1.76 -5.44
N ALA A 119 18.29 2.81 -5.07
CA ALA A 119 17.69 4.14 -4.93
C ALA A 119 17.06 4.60 -6.24
N ILE A 120 15.84 5.12 -6.13
CA ILE A 120 15.08 5.64 -7.28
C ILE A 120 14.88 7.14 -7.04
N PRO A 121 15.35 8.00 -7.96
CA PRO A 121 15.20 9.44 -7.76
C PRO A 121 13.74 9.84 -7.57
N GLY A 122 13.49 10.66 -6.55
CA GLY A 122 12.15 11.16 -6.26
C GLY A 122 11.23 10.21 -5.51
N LEU A 123 11.69 9.00 -5.19
CA LEU A 123 10.90 8.02 -4.46
C LEU A 123 11.63 7.58 -3.19
N ARG A 124 10.95 7.71 -2.06
CA ARG A 124 11.41 7.16 -0.78
C ARG A 124 10.58 5.95 -0.43
N ILE A 125 11.22 4.89 0.04
CA ILE A 125 10.53 3.68 0.47
C ILE A 125 10.69 3.59 1.99
N LEU A 126 9.57 3.65 2.71
CA LEU A 126 9.54 3.70 4.17
C LEU A 126 8.84 2.50 4.74
N ASN A 127 9.26 2.04 5.93
CA ASN A 127 8.47 1.06 6.65
C ASN A 127 7.26 1.75 7.32
N PRO A 128 6.27 0.98 7.82
CA PRO A 128 5.06 1.59 8.37
C PRO A 128 5.31 2.53 9.55
N GLN A 129 6.30 2.24 10.39
CA GLN A 129 6.61 3.08 11.54
C GLN A 129 7.21 4.42 11.11
N GLN A 130 8.13 4.40 10.15
CA GLN A 130 8.70 5.61 9.58
C GLN A 130 7.63 6.46 8.89
N ALA A 131 6.76 5.80 8.12
CA ALA A 131 5.68 6.48 7.42
C ALA A 131 4.67 7.09 8.40
N LEU A 132 4.34 6.38 9.47
CA LEU A 132 3.43 6.90 10.50
C LEU A 132 4.02 8.15 11.17
N ALA A 133 5.32 8.13 11.48
CA ALA A 133 5.98 9.28 12.09
C ALA A 133 5.91 10.51 11.16
N GLU A 134 6.09 10.32 9.87
CA GLU A 134 5.96 11.42 8.91
C GLU A 134 4.52 11.91 8.79
N ALA A 135 3.55 11.01 8.80
CA ALA A 135 2.13 11.38 8.70
C ALA A 135 1.65 12.17 9.93
N LEU A 136 2.27 11.94 11.07
CA LEU A 136 1.94 12.64 12.31
C LEU A 136 2.66 13.98 12.46
N ALA A 137 3.70 14.22 11.67
CA ALA A 137 4.49 15.43 11.77
C ALA A 137 3.74 16.67 11.27
#